data_e1bc9731f1ef47c233471329600f60fa
#
_entry.id   e1bc9731f1ef47c233471329600f60fa
#
_cell.length_a   1.000
_cell.length_b   1.000
_cell.length_c   1.000
_cell.angle_alpha   90.00
_cell.angle_beta   90.00
_cell.angle_gamma   90.00
#
_symmetry.space_group_name_H-M   'P 1'
#
loop_
_entity.id
_entity.type
_entity.pdbx_description
1 polymer ?
#
loop_
_entity_poly.entity_id
_entity_poly.type
_entity_poly.pdbx_seq_one_letter_code
_entity_poly.pdbx_strand_id
1 'polypeptide(L)' 'MLGTVEDTIEKLEQRITDMIELCEKMSRENELLKNDQQMLRQEFAALQEKNKIARGRVEQIVARLKSLES' A
#
# COMPACT_ATOMS: atom_id res chain seq x y z
N MET A 1 41.47 23.12 21.27
CA MET A 1 40.42 22.64 22.19
C MET A 1 39.02 23.15 21.83
N LEU A 2 38.86 24.45 21.69
CA LEU A 2 37.58 25.05 21.33
C LEU A 2 37.09 24.59 19.93
N GLY A 3 38.01 24.51 18.97
CA GLY A 3 37.67 24.03 17.63
C GLY A 3 37.16 22.58 17.61
N THR A 4 37.68 21.73 18.47
CA THR A 4 37.24 20.33 18.58
C THR A 4 35.83 20.20 19.15
N VAL A 5 35.50 21.04 20.13
CA VAL A 5 34.16 21.09 20.73
C VAL A 5 33.15 21.62 19.70
N GLU A 6 33.50 22.69 19.00
CA GLU A 6 32.66 23.25 17.93
C GLU A 6 32.41 22.23 16.80
N ASP A 7 33.45 21.50 16.40
CA ASP A 7 33.32 20.43 15.37
C ASP A 7 32.38 19.34 15.85
N THR A 8 32.46 18.96 17.11
CA THR A 8 31.59 17.96 17.71
C THR A 8 30.13 18.42 17.72
N ILE A 9 29.91 19.67 18.07
CA ILE A 9 28.56 20.28 18.07
C ILE A 9 28.00 20.33 16.67
N GLU A 10 28.79 20.74 15.69
CA GLU A 10 28.39 20.80 14.29
C GLU A 10 28.00 19.41 13.77
N LYS A 11 28.78 18.39 14.10
CA LYS A 11 28.48 17.01 13.73
C LYS A 11 27.19 16.51 14.36
N LEU A 12 26.94 16.87 15.62
CA LEU A 12 25.69 16.52 16.30
C LEU A 12 24.49 17.22 15.66
N GLU A 13 24.62 18.50 15.35
CA GLU A 13 23.59 19.26 14.65
C GLU A 13 23.28 18.65 13.29
N GLN A 14 24.31 18.26 12.53
CA GLN A 14 24.14 17.64 11.24
C GLN A 14 23.42 16.30 11.36
N ARG A 15 23.75 15.48 12.34
CA ARG A 15 23.08 14.21 12.58
C ARG A 15 21.61 14.41 12.95
N ILE A 16 21.31 15.41 13.75
CA ILE A 16 19.92 15.74 14.13
C ILE A 16 19.15 16.17 12.88
N THR A 17 19.72 17.02 12.05
CA THR A 17 19.11 17.45 10.80
C THR A 17 18.84 16.26 9.87
N ASP A 18 19.83 15.38 9.71
CA ASP A 18 19.70 14.18 8.88
C ASP A 18 18.59 13.25 9.40
N MET A 19 18.51 13.10 10.72
CA MET A 19 17.46 12.29 11.35
C MET A 19 16.07 12.87 11.13
N ILE A 20 15.93 14.18 11.23
CA ILE A 20 14.66 14.87 10.98
C ILE A 20 14.25 14.68 9.51
N GLU A 21 15.16 14.87 8.59
CA GLU A 21 14.92 14.68 7.16
C GLU A 21 14.50 13.23 6.86
N LEU A 22 15.17 12.28 7.47
CA LEU A 22 14.84 10.86 7.31
C LEU A 22 13.45 10.56 7.88
N CYS A 23 13.13 11.09 9.05
CA CYS A 23 11.80 10.91 9.65
C CYS A 23 10.70 11.49 8.77
N GLU A 24 10.91 12.66 8.20
CA GLU A 24 9.96 13.29 7.29
C GLU A 24 9.78 12.46 6.02
N LYS A 25 10.87 11.96 5.45
CA LYS A 25 10.83 11.08 4.29
C LYS A 25 10.07 9.80 4.58
N MET A 26 10.36 9.16 5.70
CA MET A 26 9.68 7.93 6.12
C MET A 26 8.20 8.16 6.37
N SER A 27 7.84 9.31 6.92
CA SER A 27 6.44 9.69 7.13
C SER A 27 5.69 9.82 5.81
N ARG A 28 6.31 10.46 4.81
CA ARG A 28 5.73 10.58 3.46
C ARG A 28 5.59 9.21 2.77
N GLU A 29 6.61 8.37 2.88
CA GLU A 29 6.58 7.02 2.31
C GLU A 29 5.49 6.17 2.96
N ASN A 30 5.34 6.27 4.29
CA ASN A 30 4.29 5.56 5.00
C ASN A 30 2.89 5.99 4.55
N GLU A 31 2.69 7.27 4.34
CA GLU A 31 1.40 7.79 3.87
C GLU A 31 1.09 7.28 2.45
N LEU A 32 2.08 7.31 1.56
CA LEU A 32 1.94 6.77 0.21
C LEU A 32 1.62 5.28 0.23
N LEU A 33 2.31 4.51 1.08
CA LEU A 33 2.08 3.07 1.22
C LEU A 33 0.68 2.77 1.75
N LYS A 34 0.19 3.56 2.69
CA LYS A 34 -1.18 3.41 3.20
C LYS A 34 -2.21 3.66 2.11
N ASN A 35 -2.00 4.70 1.32
CA ASN A 35 -2.88 5.03 0.20
C ASN A 35 -2.88 3.92 -0.86
N ASP A 36 -1.71 3.41 -1.23
CA ASP A 36 -1.56 2.31 -2.17
C ASP A 36 -2.25 1.06 -1.65
N GLN A 37 -2.09 0.75 -0.37
CA GLN A 37 -2.71 -0.38 0.29
C GLN A 37 -4.23 -0.29 0.24
N GLN A 38 -4.77 0.90 0.47
CA GLN A 38 -6.21 1.14 0.40
C GLN A 38 -6.73 0.95 -1.02
N MET A 39 -6.04 1.48 -2.02
CA MET A 39 -6.38 1.29 -3.43
C MET A 39 -6.38 -0.18 -3.82
N LEU A 40 -5.35 -0.93 -3.41
CA LEU A 40 -5.25 -2.37 -3.68
C LEU A 40 -6.41 -3.14 -3.04
N ARG A 41 -6.81 -2.79 -1.84
CA ARG A 41 -7.97 -3.42 -1.16
C ARG A 41 -9.26 -3.17 -1.93
N GLN A 42 -9.44 -1.94 -2.44
CA GLN A 42 -10.61 -1.60 -3.23
C GLN A 42 -10.64 -2.36 -4.55
N GLU A 43 -9.50 -2.45 -5.24
CA GLU A 43 -9.36 -3.20 -6.48
C GLU A 43 -9.63 -4.68 -6.26
N PHE A 44 -9.10 -5.24 -5.18
CA PHE A 44 -9.32 -6.63 -4.81
C PHE A 44 -10.79 -6.92 -4.55
N ALA A 45 -11.46 -6.05 -3.79
CA ALA A 45 -12.89 -6.18 -3.53
C ALA A 45 -13.71 -6.11 -4.82
N ALA A 46 -13.35 -5.21 -5.74
CA ALA A 46 -14.02 -5.09 -7.03
C ALA A 46 -13.82 -6.35 -7.88
N LEU A 47 -12.61 -6.92 -7.89
CA LEU A 47 -12.33 -8.16 -8.59
C LEU A 47 -13.08 -9.36 -8.01
N GLN A 48 -13.18 -9.44 -6.68
CA GLN A 48 -13.97 -10.50 -6.03
C GLN A 48 -15.43 -10.42 -6.44
N GLU A 49 -15.99 -9.21 -6.49
CA GLU A 49 -17.39 -9.02 -6.89
C GLU A 49 -17.60 -9.42 -8.37
N LYS A 50 -16.72 -8.99 -9.24
CA LYS A 50 -16.78 -9.38 -10.66
C LYS A 50 -16.66 -10.90 -10.85
N ASN A 51 -15.77 -11.52 -10.09
CA ASN A 51 -15.59 -12.97 -10.13
C ASN A 51 -16.85 -13.70 -9.67
N LYS A 52 -17.46 -13.23 -8.59
CA LYS A 52 -18.71 -13.77 -8.06
C LYS A 52 -19.84 -13.68 -9.09
N ILE A 53 -19.97 -12.53 -9.73
CA ILE A 53 -21.00 -12.33 -10.77
C ILE A 53 -20.74 -13.26 -11.97
N ALA A 54 -19.49 -13.34 -12.42
CA ALA A 54 -19.12 -14.22 -13.55
C ALA A 54 -19.40 -15.68 -13.23
N ARG A 55 -19.06 -16.15 -12.04
CA ARG A 55 -19.36 -17.53 -11.60
C ARG A 55 -20.85 -17.80 -11.56
N GLY A 56 -21.63 -16.86 -11.02
CA GLY A 56 -23.08 -16.96 -10.99
C GLY A 56 -23.69 -17.12 -12.37
N ARG A 57 -23.19 -16.36 -13.35
CA ARG A 57 -23.62 -16.46 -14.76
C ARG A 57 -23.28 -17.81 -15.35
N VAL A 58 -22.08 -18.31 -15.13
CA VAL A 58 -21.66 -19.64 -15.60
C VAL A 58 -22.54 -20.72 -15.00
N GLU A 59 -22.79 -20.66 -13.71
CA GLU A 59 -23.68 -21.62 -13.03
C GLU A 59 -25.09 -21.61 -13.58
N GLN A 60 -25.64 -20.45 -13.90
CA GLN A 60 -26.95 -20.33 -14.54
C GLN A 60 -26.97 -20.95 -15.94
N ILE A 61 -25.92 -20.72 -16.70
CA ILE A 61 -25.79 -21.30 -18.06
C ILE A 61 -25.71 -22.81 -17.96
N VAL A 62 -24.89 -23.34 -17.04
CA VAL A 62 -24.77 -24.79 -16.84
C VAL A 62 -26.11 -25.39 -16.41
N ALA A 63 -26.82 -24.75 -15.51
CA ALA A 63 -28.14 -25.19 -15.05
C ALA A 63 -29.15 -25.25 -16.23
N ARG A 64 -29.14 -24.25 -17.08
CA ARG A 64 -30.01 -24.26 -18.29
C ARG A 64 -29.67 -25.40 -19.26
N LEU A 65 -28.38 -25.63 -19.48
CA LEU A 65 -27.93 -26.74 -20.35
C LEU A 65 -28.36 -28.08 -19.78
N LYS A 66 -28.22 -28.30 -18.49
CA LYS A 66 -28.68 -29.52 -17.83
C LYS A 66 -30.19 -29.70 -17.92
N SER A 67 -30.93 -28.61 -17.79
CA SER A 67 -32.39 -28.62 -17.96
C SER A 67 -32.81 -29.04 -19.38
N LEU A 68 -32.06 -28.63 -20.38
CA LEU A 68 -32.32 -28.98 -21.76
C LEU A 68 -32.05 -30.48 -22.07
N GLU A 69 -31.10 -31.09 -21.33
CA GLU A 69 -30.76 -32.50 -21.49
C GLU A 69 -31.81 -33.44 -20.90
N SER A 70 -32.52 -32.97 -19.88
CA SER A 70 -33.56 -33.76 -19.23
C SER A 70 -34.90 -33.56 -19.89
#